data_c55637e53ab19e918d114ce11bd0efff
#
_entry.id   c55637e53ab19e918d114ce11bd0efff
#
_cell.length_a   1.000
_cell.length_b   1.000
_cell.length_c   1.000
_cell.angle_alpha   90.00
_cell.angle_beta   90.00
_cell.angle_gamma   90.00
#
_symmetry.space_group_name_H-M   'P 1'
#
loop_
_entity.id
_entity.type
_entity.pdbx_description
1 polymer ?
#
loop_
_entity_poly.entity_id
_entity_poly.type
_entity_poly.pdbx_seq_one_letter_code
_entity_poly.pdbx_strand_id
1 'polypeptide(L)'
;MLSEGEAVDSIEPYRYDGGPVGVLLCHGFTGSPASLRPWAEHLAGRGYSVELPRLPGHGTTWQDLNVTGWPDWYRRVERSLLDLAERCQQVVVAGLSMGGCLALRLAQEHGPLVQGLVLVNPVVTSADKRLLALPVLRLLRPSAAGLSGDIALPGQDERAYDRTPLRALWSQTKLWQLVRRDLAMITQPLLLYRSASDHVVDATSAPVILSGVSSPDAAEVVLRRSYHVATLDYDAPEIFSGSTAFVERVTTKRNRGLPR
;
A
#
# COMPACT_ATOMS: atom_id res chain seq x y z
N MET A 1 0.40 12.88 26.26
CA MET A 1 -0.45 13.59 25.29
C MET A 1 0.51 14.26 24.31
N LEU A 2 0.71 13.65 23.14
CA LEU A 2 1.42 14.30 22.03
C LEU A 2 0.49 15.38 21.47
N SER A 3 1.02 16.55 21.13
CA SER A 3 0.23 17.63 20.53
C SER A 3 -0.37 17.16 19.19
N GLU A 4 -1.62 17.53 18.90
CA GLU A 4 -2.36 17.11 17.70
C GLU A 4 -1.64 17.44 16.37
N GLY A 5 -0.60 18.28 16.36
CA GLY A 5 0.18 18.63 15.18
C GLY A 5 1.39 17.72 14.89
N GLU A 6 1.90 16.96 15.88
CA GLU A 6 3.10 16.11 15.70
C GLU A 6 2.78 14.72 15.16
N ALA A 7 1.54 14.24 15.29
CA ALA A 7 1.16 12.88 14.89
C ALA A 7 1.02 12.71 13.35
N VAL A 8 0.59 13.76 12.65
CA VAL A 8 0.25 13.67 11.20
C VAL A 8 1.48 13.60 10.30
N ASP A 9 2.63 14.14 10.74
CA ASP A 9 3.86 14.27 9.93
C ASP A 9 4.94 13.22 10.21
N SER A 10 4.66 12.20 11.01
CA SER A 10 5.68 11.25 11.45
C SER A 10 6.05 10.25 10.37
N ILE A 11 7.35 10.20 10.01
CA ILE A 11 7.96 9.16 9.18
C ILE A 11 8.19 7.84 9.92
N GLU A 12 7.97 7.82 11.23
CA GLU A 12 8.19 6.65 12.07
C GLU A 12 7.10 5.59 11.87
N PRO A 13 7.44 4.30 12.05
CA PRO A 13 6.43 3.25 11.98
C PRO A 13 5.31 3.50 13.01
N TYR A 14 4.13 2.98 12.71
CA TYR A 14 3.00 3.05 13.63
C TYR A 14 2.55 1.64 14.00
N ARG A 15 2.33 1.43 15.29
CA ARG A 15 1.75 0.21 15.84
C ARG A 15 0.69 0.57 16.87
N TYR A 16 -0.42 -0.13 16.81
CA TYR A 16 -1.47 -0.07 17.80
C TYR A 16 -1.98 -1.47 18.10
N ASP A 17 -2.00 -1.85 19.37
CA ASP A 17 -2.54 -3.12 19.85
C ASP A 17 -4.00 -2.92 20.25
N GLY A 18 -4.92 -3.31 19.39
CA GLY A 18 -6.37 -3.18 19.53
C GLY A 18 -7.07 -4.53 19.71
N GLY A 19 -8.17 -4.71 18.99
CA GLY A 19 -8.98 -5.93 19.01
C GLY A 19 -8.39 -7.11 18.20
N PRO A 20 -9.17 -8.20 18.05
CA PRO A 20 -8.72 -9.44 17.43
C PRO A 20 -8.63 -9.37 15.89
N VAL A 21 -8.98 -8.27 15.29
CA VAL A 21 -8.81 -8.03 13.85
C VAL A 21 -7.63 -7.10 13.64
N GLY A 22 -6.65 -7.57 12.85
CA GLY A 22 -5.44 -6.84 12.48
C GLY A 22 -5.58 -6.18 11.11
N VAL A 23 -4.99 -5.00 10.93
CA VAL A 23 -4.82 -4.33 9.64
C VAL A 23 -3.35 -3.97 9.44
N LEU A 24 -2.75 -4.53 8.39
CA LEU A 24 -1.41 -4.18 7.94
C LEU A 24 -1.51 -3.12 6.85
N LEU A 25 -0.81 -1.99 7.01
CA LEU A 25 -0.73 -0.91 6.03
C LEU A 25 0.66 -0.85 5.40
N CYS A 26 0.72 -0.80 4.07
CA CYS A 26 1.96 -0.77 3.28
C CYS A 26 2.04 0.55 2.50
N HIS A 27 3.06 1.40 2.79
CA HIS A 27 3.23 2.68 2.12
C HIS A 27 3.89 2.58 0.73
N GLY A 28 3.89 3.69 -0.02
CA GLY A 28 4.38 3.78 -1.38
C GLY A 28 5.90 3.91 -1.51
N PHE A 29 6.38 3.79 -2.77
CA PHE A 29 7.76 4.00 -3.18
C PHE A 29 8.17 5.47 -2.97
N THR A 30 9.38 5.70 -2.50
CA THR A 30 9.94 7.01 -2.10
C THR A 30 9.25 7.69 -0.93
N GLY A 31 7.99 7.30 -0.61
CA GLY A 31 7.22 7.84 0.49
C GLY A 31 7.66 7.30 1.86
N SER A 32 6.82 7.50 2.85
CA SER A 32 7.06 7.07 4.23
C SER A 32 5.74 6.69 4.91
N PRO A 33 5.76 6.21 6.17
CA PRO A 33 4.53 6.01 6.94
C PRO A 33 3.64 7.25 7.04
N ALA A 34 4.18 8.47 6.90
CA ALA A 34 3.39 9.71 6.91
C ALA A 34 2.22 9.69 5.94
N SER A 35 2.41 9.10 4.73
CA SER A 35 1.35 9.00 3.72
C SER A 35 0.13 8.18 4.13
N LEU A 36 0.28 7.29 5.12
CA LEU A 36 -0.79 6.40 5.61
C LEU A 36 -1.13 6.60 7.10
N ARG A 37 -0.43 7.50 7.79
CA ARG A 37 -0.60 7.73 9.22
C ARG A 37 -2.05 8.07 9.60
N PRO A 38 -2.75 9.01 8.94
CA PRO A 38 -4.13 9.31 9.28
C PRO A 38 -5.08 8.11 9.08
N TRP A 39 -4.82 7.28 8.07
CA TRP A 39 -5.58 6.05 7.85
C TRP A 39 -5.33 5.02 8.95
N ALA A 40 -4.07 4.85 9.37
CA ALA A 40 -3.70 3.95 10.47
C ALA A 40 -4.38 4.37 11.79
N GLU A 41 -4.35 5.65 12.10
CA GLU A 41 -4.98 6.22 13.31
C GLU A 41 -6.51 6.09 13.27
N HIS A 42 -7.13 6.30 12.12
CA HIS A 42 -8.57 6.06 11.94
C HIS A 42 -8.94 4.60 12.26
N LEU A 43 -8.19 3.63 11.71
CA LEU A 43 -8.43 2.20 11.95
C LEU A 43 -8.17 1.81 13.42
N ALA A 44 -7.13 2.34 14.03
CA ALA A 44 -6.85 2.18 15.47
C ALA A 44 -8.00 2.74 16.33
N GLY A 45 -8.52 3.91 15.98
CA GLY A 45 -9.69 4.51 16.63
C GLY A 45 -10.98 3.70 16.49
N ARG A 46 -11.04 2.78 15.52
CA ARG A 46 -12.12 1.78 15.37
C ARG A 46 -11.87 0.49 16.15
N GLY A 47 -10.76 0.41 16.89
CA GLY A 47 -10.42 -0.72 17.74
C GLY A 47 -9.69 -1.86 17.03
N TYR A 48 -9.23 -1.68 15.79
CA TYR A 48 -8.39 -2.67 15.11
C TYR A 48 -6.95 -2.64 15.64
N SER A 49 -6.29 -3.79 15.65
CA SER A 49 -4.83 -3.85 15.77
C SER A 49 -4.20 -3.40 14.47
N VAL A 50 -3.28 -2.43 14.50
CA VAL A 50 -2.72 -1.81 13.30
C VAL A 50 -1.21 -1.92 13.28
N GLU A 51 -0.66 -2.29 12.12
CA GLU A 51 0.77 -2.21 11.80
C GLU A 51 0.97 -1.38 10.54
N LEU A 52 1.80 -0.35 10.65
CA LEU A 52 2.29 0.46 9.52
C LEU A 52 3.82 0.52 9.62
N PRO A 53 4.53 -0.47 9.05
CA PRO A 53 5.98 -0.50 9.10
C PRO A 53 6.61 0.57 8.20
N ARG A 54 7.75 1.14 8.62
CA ARG A 54 8.64 1.85 7.72
C ARG A 54 9.46 0.83 6.92
N LEU A 55 9.43 0.95 5.60
CA LEU A 55 10.16 0.05 4.70
C LEU A 55 11.66 0.41 4.70
N PRO A 56 12.58 -0.57 4.54
CA PRO A 56 14.01 -0.32 4.44
C PRO A 56 14.35 0.74 3.37
N GLY A 57 15.21 1.69 3.73
CA GLY A 57 15.63 2.78 2.85
C GLY A 57 14.63 3.92 2.67
N HIS A 58 13.42 3.83 3.27
CA HIS A 58 12.41 4.89 3.23
C HIS A 58 12.44 5.75 4.51
N GLY A 59 12.07 7.02 4.40
CA GLY A 59 12.09 7.97 5.53
C GLY A 59 13.51 8.29 6.02
N THR A 60 14.53 8.17 5.17
CA THR A 60 15.94 8.50 5.43
C THR A 60 16.48 9.34 4.27
N THR A 61 17.20 8.74 3.32
CA THR A 61 17.69 9.39 2.12
C THR A 61 17.38 8.56 0.87
N TRP A 62 17.25 9.20 -0.32
CA TRP A 62 17.07 8.46 -1.56
C TRP A 62 18.27 7.54 -1.87
N GLN A 63 19.47 7.88 -1.35
CA GLN A 63 20.67 7.06 -1.46
C GLN A 63 20.51 5.73 -0.71
N ASP A 64 19.96 5.79 0.51
CA ASP A 64 19.66 4.59 1.31
C ASP A 64 18.62 3.73 0.59
N LEU A 65 17.60 4.35 0.00
CA LEU A 65 16.62 3.61 -0.79
C LEU A 65 17.27 2.94 -2.00
N ASN A 66 18.25 3.59 -2.65
CA ASN A 66 18.89 3.07 -3.87
C ASN A 66 19.76 1.83 -3.64
N VAL A 67 20.07 1.48 -2.40
CA VAL A 67 20.80 0.25 -2.02
C VAL A 67 19.90 -0.84 -1.48
N THR A 68 18.60 -0.59 -1.40
CA THR A 68 17.56 -1.59 -1.06
C THR A 68 16.76 -2.00 -2.30
N GLY A 69 15.96 -3.05 -2.19
CA GLY A 69 15.11 -3.51 -3.26
C GLY A 69 13.83 -4.15 -2.77
N TRP A 70 12.97 -4.58 -3.72
CA TRP A 70 11.69 -5.17 -3.39
C TRP A 70 11.77 -6.38 -2.43
N PRO A 71 12.83 -7.22 -2.42
CA PRO A 71 12.90 -8.32 -1.44
C PRO A 71 13.08 -7.82 0.00
N ASP A 72 13.75 -6.67 0.20
CA ASP A 72 13.94 -6.08 1.52
C ASP A 72 12.63 -5.48 2.03
N TRP A 73 11.89 -4.79 1.16
CA TRP A 73 10.59 -4.21 1.46
C TRP A 73 9.55 -5.30 1.73
N TYR A 74 9.54 -6.35 0.90
CA TYR A 74 8.66 -7.50 1.06
C TYR A 74 8.89 -8.21 2.41
N ARG A 75 10.13 -8.56 2.74
CA ARG A 75 10.46 -9.18 4.04
C ARG A 75 10.00 -8.33 5.23
N ARG A 76 10.04 -7.01 5.11
CA ARG A 76 9.58 -6.13 6.19
C ARG A 76 8.07 -6.20 6.39
N VAL A 77 7.29 -6.14 5.31
CA VAL A 77 5.81 -6.26 5.41
C VAL A 77 5.38 -7.69 5.72
N GLU A 78 6.06 -8.69 5.21
CA GLU A 78 5.84 -10.10 5.54
C GLU A 78 6.01 -10.35 7.04
N ARG A 79 7.09 -9.85 7.64
CA ARG A 79 7.29 -9.94 9.08
C ARG A 79 6.16 -9.28 9.86
N SER A 80 5.71 -8.10 9.44
CA SER A 80 4.58 -7.43 10.07
C SER A 80 3.26 -8.21 9.92
N LEU A 81 3.04 -8.88 8.78
CA LEU A 81 1.88 -9.76 8.59
C LEU A 81 1.93 -10.95 9.56
N LEU A 82 3.08 -11.61 9.69
CA LEU A 82 3.25 -12.75 10.58
C LEU A 82 3.09 -12.33 12.05
N ASP A 83 3.71 -11.23 12.46
CA ASP A 83 3.56 -10.64 13.80
C ASP A 83 2.09 -10.29 14.14
N LEU A 84 1.31 -9.81 13.16
CA LEU A 84 -0.13 -9.58 13.32
C LEU A 84 -0.91 -10.89 13.41
N ALA A 85 -0.57 -11.88 12.58
CA ALA A 85 -1.27 -13.17 12.55
C ALA A 85 -1.06 -13.98 13.85
N GLU A 86 0.04 -13.77 14.59
CA GLU A 86 0.26 -14.39 15.90
C GLU A 86 -0.65 -13.82 17.00
N ARG A 87 -1.04 -12.55 16.91
CA ARG A 87 -1.82 -11.85 17.94
C ARG A 87 -3.26 -11.49 17.53
N CYS A 88 -3.60 -11.64 16.25
CA CYS A 88 -4.91 -11.37 15.72
C CYS A 88 -5.53 -12.64 15.12
N GLN A 89 -6.84 -12.77 15.23
CA GLN A 89 -7.58 -13.90 14.66
C GLN A 89 -7.72 -13.78 13.13
N GLN A 90 -7.73 -12.56 12.61
CA GLN A 90 -7.95 -12.23 11.20
C GLN A 90 -7.12 -11.01 10.84
N VAL A 91 -6.52 -11.01 9.64
CA VAL A 91 -5.72 -9.88 9.16
C VAL A 91 -6.18 -9.44 7.79
N VAL A 92 -6.41 -8.14 7.63
CA VAL A 92 -6.63 -7.47 6.35
C VAL A 92 -5.36 -6.71 5.98
N VAL A 93 -4.98 -6.75 4.72
CA VAL A 93 -3.79 -6.03 4.24
C VAL A 93 -4.24 -4.88 3.32
N ALA A 94 -3.70 -3.71 3.58
CA ALA A 94 -3.97 -2.52 2.80
C ALA A 94 -2.68 -1.87 2.30
N GLY A 95 -2.75 -1.14 1.18
CA GLY A 95 -1.55 -0.51 0.65
C GLY A 95 -1.81 0.56 -0.39
N LEU A 96 -0.93 1.56 -0.41
CA LEU A 96 -0.90 2.65 -1.38
C LEU A 96 0.20 2.39 -2.42
N SER A 97 -0.11 2.52 -3.72
CA SER A 97 0.87 2.49 -4.80
C SER A 97 1.73 1.21 -4.80
N MET A 98 3.05 1.30 -4.63
CA MET A 98 3.94 0.14 -4.40
C MET A 98 3.48 -0.71 -3.21
N GLY A 99 2.99 -0.08 -2.14
CA GLY A 99 2.43 -0.80 -1.00
C GLY A 99 1.25 -1.69 -1.37
N GLY A 100 0.42 -1.26 -2.33
CA GLY A 100 -0.63 -2.09 -2.93
C GLY A 100 -0.06 -3.31 -3.68
N CYS A 101 1.06 -3.14 -4.40
CA CYS A 101 1.76 -4.25 -5.04
C CYS A 101 2.35 -5.25 -4.01
N LEU A 102 2.90 -4.75 -2.89
CA LEU A 102 3.37 -5.58 -1.78
C LEU A 102 2.21 -6.33 -1.11
N ALA A 103 1.05 -5.67 -0.92
CA ALA A 103 -0.15 -6.30 -0.37
C ALA A 103 -0.66 -7.45 -1.26
N LEU A 104 -0.67 -7.25 -2.58
CA LEU A 104 -0.98 -8.32 -3.55
C LEU A 104 0.00 -9.50 -3.42
N ARG A 105 1.32 -9.20 -3.30
CA ARG A 105 2.32 -10.26 -3.13
C ARG A 105 2.16 -11.02 -1.82
N LEU A 106 1.82 -10.35 -0.71
CA LEU A 106 1.49 -11.03 0.55
C LEU A 106 0.30 -11.97 0.42
N ALA A 107 -0.76 -11.56 -0.30
CA ALA A 107 -1.90 -12.43 -0.54
C ALA A 107 -1.57 -13.64 -1.43
N GLN A 108 -0.65 -13.50 -2.38
CA GLN A 108 -0.15 -14.61 -3.21
C GLN A 108 0.64 -15.65 -2.40
N GLU A 109 1.52 -15.19 -1.50
CA GLU A 109 2.41 -16.08 -0.73
C GLU A 109 1.73 -16.61 0.56
N HIS A 110 0.89 -15.79 1.19
CA HIS A 110 0.29 -16.05 2.50
C HIS A 110 -1.24 -15.98 2.47
N GLY A 111 -1.86 -16.41 1.36
CA GLY A 111 -3.31 -16.33 1.16
C GLY A 111 -4.18 -16.73 2.35
N PRO A 112 -3.92 -17.85 3.06
CA PRO A 112 -4.70 -18.26 4.23
C PRO A 112 -4.69 -17.27 5.40
N LEU A 113 -3.65 -16.44 5.52
CA LEU A 113 -3.53 -15.42 6.58
C LEU A 113 -4.23 -14.10 6.22
N VAL A 114 -4.47 -13.84 4.92
CA VAL A 114 -5.04 -12.60 4.43
C VAL A 114 -6.55 -12.75 4.20
N GLN A 115 -7.37 -12.05 4.98
CA GLN A 115 -8.83 -12.11 4.89
C GLN A 115 -9.40 -11.20 3.79
N GLY A 116 -8.68 -10.17 3.37
CA GLY A 116 -9.08 -9.25 2.32
C GLY A 116 -7.99 -8.23 2.03
N LEU A 117 -8.14 -7.52 0.91
CA LEU A 117 -7.20 -6.53 0.41
C LEU A 117 -7.92 -5.18 0.21
N VAL A 118 -7.27 -4.09 0.67
CA VAL A 118 -7.68 -2.73 0.34
C VAL A 118 -6.52 -2.02 -0.36
N LEU A 119 -6.71 -1.68 -1.61
CA LEU A 119 -5.66 -1.10 -2.47
C LEU A 119 -6.03 0.32 -2.87
N VAL A 120 -5.10 1.27 -2.71
CA VAL A 120 -5.26 2.65 -3.14
C VAL A 120 -4.22 2.95 -4.21
N ASN A 121 -4.65 3.30 -5.42
CA ASN A 121 -3.79 3.60 -6.56
C ASN A 121 -2.65 2.58 -6.74
N PRO A 122 -2.92 1.26 -6.70
CA PRO A 122 -1.87 0.25 -6.73
C PRO A 122 -1.13 0.24 -8.06
N VAL A 123 0.19 -0.03 -8.04
CA VAL A 123 1.01 -0.10 -9.26
C VAL A 123 1.51 -1.53 -9.49
N VAL A 124 1.14 -2.13 -10.62
CA VAL A 124 1.65 -3.43 -11.07
C VAL A 124 2.19 -3.38 -12.51
N THR A 125 1.98 -2.26 -13.18
CA THR A 125 2.46 -2.01 -14.55
C THR A 125 2.55 -0.50 -14.79
N SER A 126 3.15 -0.10 -15.89
CA SER A 126 3.13 1.28 -16.39
C SER A 126 3.24 1.30 -17.89
N ALA A 127 2.55 2.24 -18.53
CA ALA A 127 2.65 2.54 -19.95
C ALA A 127 3.86 3.43 -20.31
N ASP A 128 4.61 3.91 -19.31
CA ASP A 128 5.77 4.78 -19.53
C ASP A 128 6.91 4.07 -20.25
N LYS A 129 7.10 4.39 -21.52
CA LYS A 129 8.15 3.81 -22.37
C LYS A 129 9.58 4.11 -21.90
N ARG A 130 9.78 5.13 -21.04
CA ARG A 130 11.09 5.45 -20.46
C ARG A 130 11.62 4.33 -19.59
N LEU A 131 10.73 3.51 -19.01
CA LEU A 131 11.09 2.31 -18.24
C LEU A 131 11.83 1.25 -19.06
N LEU A 132 11.70 1.25 -20.39
CA LEU A 132 12.46 0.35 -21.27
C LEU A 132 13.97 0.64 -21.23
N ALA A 133 14.35 1.89 -21.01
CA ALA A 133 15.76 2.29 -20.87
C ALA A 133 16.32 2.10 -19.44
N LEU A 134 15.46 1.81 -18.46
CA LEU A 134 15.84 1.71 -17.05
C LEU A 134 16.96 0.68 -16.77
N PRO A 135 17.03 -0.50 -17.44
CA PRO A 135 18.14 -1.45 -17.24
C PRO A 135 19.52 -0.85 -17.48
N VAL A 136 19.63 0.10 -18.42
CA VAL A 136 20.87 0.79 -18.75
C VAL A 136 21.02 2.05 -17.89
N LEU A 137 19.99 2.87 -17.79
CA LEU A 137 20.04 4.15 -17.07
C LEU A 137 20.44 3.99 -15.60
N ARG A 138 19.99 2.94 -14.92
CA ARG A 138 20.36 2.64 -13.53
C ARG A 138 21.84 2.37 -13.30
N LEU A 139 22.59 2.05 -14.35
CA LEU A 139 24.05 1.85 -14.30
C LEU A 139 24.80 3.16 -14.53
N LEU A 140 24.21 4.09 -15.26
CA LEU A 140 24.81 5.37 -15.64
C LEU A 140 24.46 6.50 -14.68
N ARG A 141 23.29 6.44 -14.05
CA ARG A 141 22.80 7.47 -13.12
C ARG A 141 22.21 6.83 -11.87
N PRO A 142 22.50 7.34 -10.68
CA PRO A 142 21.93 6.80 -9.45
C PRO A 142 20.44 7.16 -9.26
N SER A 143 19.99 8.31 -9.79
CA SER A 143 18.63 8.80 -9.62
C SER A 143 18.20 9.71 -10.78
N ALA A 144 16.89 9.94 -10.87
CA ALA A 144 16.23 10.94 -11.72
C ALA A 144 15.40 11.91 -10.85
N ALA A 145 14.80 12.95 -11.45
CA ALA A 145 13.80 13.78 -10.77
C ALA A 145 12.63 12.89 -10.31
N GLY A 146 12.18 13.07 -9.07
CA GLY A 146 11.07 12.35 -8.48
C GLY A 146 9.72 12.94 -8.85
N LEU A 147 8.67 12.15 -8.68
CA LEU A 147 7.28 12.58 -8.67
C LEU A 147 6.80 12.39 -7.23
N SER A 148 6.96 13.42 -6.40
CA SER A 148 6.52 13.42 -4.99
C SER A 148 5.44 14.47 -4.80
N GLY A 149 4.57 14.28 -3.78
CA GLY A 149 3.57 15.26 -3.42
C GLY A 149 2.43 15.40 -4.43
N ASP A 150 2.06 14.33 -5.15
CA ASP A 150 0.88 14.34 -6.02
C ASP A 150 -0.40 14.26 -5.17
N ILE A 151 -0.74 15.41 -4.55
CA ILE A 151 -1.87 15.62 -3.64
C ILE A 151 -2.59 16.90 -4.09
N ALA A 152 -3.91 16.83 -4.28
CA ALA A 152 -4.71 17.99 -4.69
C ALA A 152 -5.00 18.93 -3.50
N LEU A 153 -5.13 18.37 -2.28
CA LEU A 153 -5.40 19.14 -1.07
C LEU A 153 -4.16 19.94 -0.65
N PRO A 154 -4.22 21.29 -0.59
CA PRO A 154 -3.08 22.12 -0.21
C PRO A 154 -2.61 21.84 1.24
N GLY A 155 -1.30 21.99 1.47
CA GLY A 155 -0.71 21.91 2.82
C GLY A 155 -0.43 20.49 3.31
N GLN A 156 -0.66 19.47 2.48
CA GLN A 156 -0.31 18.08 2.79
C GLN A 156 1.10 17.74 2.31
N ASP A 157 1.79 16.89 3.06
CA ASP A 157 3.13 16.39 2.72
C ASP A 157 3.26 14.90 3.10
N GLU A 158 3.51 14.04 2.09
CA GLU A 158 3.74 12.61 2.29
C GLU A 158 5.15 12.27 2.78
N ARG A 159 6.03 13.26 2.91
CA ARG A 159 7.45 13.11 3.27
C ARG A 159 8.19 12.14 2.33
N ALA A 160 7.92 12.25 1.03
CA ALA A 160 8.61 11.48 0.00
C ALA A 160 9.91 12.17 -0.44
N TYR A 161 10.79 11.39 -1.09
CA TYR A 161 12.01 11.94 -1.69
C TYR A 161 11.69 12.72 -2.97
N ASP A 162 12.40 13.82 -3.19
CA ASP A 162 12.38 14.63 -4.42
C ASP A 162 13.09 13.95 -5.60
N ARG A 163 13.72 12.80 -5.35
CA ARG A 163 14.46 12.01 -6.35
C ARG A 163 13.98 10.56 -6.38
N THR A 164 13.90 10.02 -7.59
CA THR A 164 13.61 8.60 -7.86
C THR A 164 14.93 7.82 -8.00
N PRO A 165 15.30 6.95 -7.05
CA PRO A 165 16.50 6.11 -7.15
C PRO A 165 16.29 5.00 -8.17
N LEU A 166 17.16 4.95 -9.20
CA LEU A 166 16.90 4.13 -10.40
C LEU A 166 17.15 2.63 -10.18
N ARG A 167 18.04 2.24 -9.27
CA ARG A 167 18.25 0.82 -8.93
C ARG A 167 17.06 0.26 -8.15
N ALA A 168 16.55 1.04 -7.20
CA ALA A 168 15.37 0.68 -6.44
C ALA A 168 14.12 0.61 -7.34
N LEU A 169 13.92 1.59 -8.25
CA LEU A 169 12.85 1.55 -9.24
C LEU A 169 12.95 0.31 -10.15
N TRP A 170 14.16 -0.04 -10.62
CA TRP A 170 14.37 -1.27 -11.37
C TRP A 170 13.96 -2.50 -10.57
N SER A 171 14.31 -2.56 -9.29
CA SER A 171 13.90 -3.64 -8.40
C SER A 171 12.37 -3.71 -8.27
N GLN A 172 11.69 -2.58 -8.13
CA GLN A 172 10.23 -2.50 -8.09
C GLN A 172 9.59 -3.07 -9.37
N THR A 173 10.15 -2.79 -10.55
CA THR A 173 9.60 -3.36 -11.80
C THR A 173 9.68 -4.89 -11.85
N LYS A 174 10.61 -5.51 -11.12
CA LYS A 174 10.67 -6.98 -10.97
C LYS A 174 9.54 -7.50 -10.10
N LEU A 175 9.19 -6.78 -9.02
CA LEU A 175 8.02 -7.10 -8.21
C LEU A 175 6.74 -7.03 -9.06
N TRP A 176 6.58 -6.00 -9.90
CA TRP A 176 5.41 -5.90 -10.79
C TRP A 176 5.26 -7.13 -11.69
N GLN A 177 6.38 -7.63 -12.27
CA GLN A 177 6.36 -8.81 -13.13
C GLN A 177 5.90 -10.06 -12.37
N LEU A 178 6.41 -10.26 -11.14
CA LEU A 178 6.03 -11.38 -10.29
C LEU A 178 4.56 -11.31 -9.91
N VAL A 179 4.11 -10.14 -9.42
CA VAL A 179 2.71 -9.96 -9.01
C VAL A 179 1.76 -10.19 -10.16
N ARG A 180 2.02 -9.63 -11.35
CA ARG A 180 1.16 -9.86 -12.53
C ARG A 180 1.07 -11.32 -12.95
N ARG A 181 2.19 -12.05 -12.91
CA ARG A 181 2.23 -13.48 -13.26
C ARG A 181 1.31 -14.30 -12.36
N ASP A 182 1.24 -13.95 -11.10
CA ASP A 182 0.62 -14.74 -10.05
C ASP A 182 -0.74 -14.17 -9.59
N LEU A 183 -1.34 -13.19 -10.31
CA LEU A 183 -2.61 -12.54 -9.92
C LEU A 183 -3.76 -13.54 -9.71
N ALA A 184 -3.83 -14.60 -10.54
CA ALA A 184 -4.86 -15.62 -10.42
C ALA A 184 -4.82 -16.41 -9.09
N MET A 185 -3.74 -16.35 -8.32
CA MET A 185 -3.66 -16.94 -6.99
C MET A 185 -4.47 -16.17 -5.94
N ILE A 186 -4.87 -14.92 -6.23
CA ILE A 186 -5.59 -14.06 -5.29
C ILE A 186 -7.09 -14.35 -5.39
N THR A 187 -7.63 -14.96 -4.34
CA THR A 187 -9.05 -15.33 -4.20
C THR A 187 -9.75 -14.53 -3.10
N GLN A 188 -9.00 -13.75 -2.33
CA GLN A 188 -9.51 -12.94 -1.22
C GLN A 188 -10.39 -11.80 -1.74
N PRO A 189 -11.41 -11.37 -0.97
CA PRO A 189 -12.12 -10.13 -1.22
C PRO A 189 -11.16 -8.96 -1.43
N LEU A 190 -11.42 -8.12 -2.43
CA LEU A 190 -10.57 -7.02 -2.83
C LEU A 190 -11.38 -5.74 -3.06
N LEU A 191 -10.98 -4.66 -2.38
CA LEU A 191 -11.49 -3.31 -2.61
C LEU A 191 -10.36 -2.45 -3.16
N LEU A 192 -10.54 -1.92 -4.38
CA LEU A 192 -9.56 -1.09 -5.06
C LEU A 192 -10.09 0.33 -5.24
N TYR A 193 -9.38 1.29 -4.69
CA TYR A 193 -9.60 2.71 -4.94
C TYR A 193 -8.65 3.20 -6.04
N ARG A 194 -9.19 3.89 -7.04
CA ARG A 194 -8.42 4.48 -8.13
C ARG A 194 -8.79 5.95 -8.32
N SER A 195 -7.79 6.82 -8.23
CA SER A 195 -7.96 8.24 -8.54
C SER A 195 -8.18 8.44 -10.05
N ALA A 196 -9.17 9.25 -10.40
CA ALA A 196 -9.43 9.60 -11.79
C ALA A 196 -8.32 10.49 -12.38
N SER A 197 -7.64 11.26 -11.53
CA SER A 197 -6.58 12.21 -11.90
C SER A 197 -5.27 11.85 -11.17
N ASP A 198 -4.72 10.66 -11.43
CA ASP A 198 -3.43 10.20 -10.92
C ASP A 198 -2.33 10.56 -11.92
N HIS A 199 -1.32 11.35 -11.49
CA HIS A 199 -0.21 11.79 -12.34
C HIS A 199 1.06 10.93 -12.17
N VAL A 200 1.02 9.94 -11.27
CA VAL A 200 2.14 9.03 -10.94
C VAL A 200 1.92 7.64 -11.53
N VAL A 201 0.74 7.06 -11.27
CA VAL A 201 0.34 5.74 -11.77
C VAL A 201 -0.72 5.90 -12.84
N ASP A 202 -0.41 5.47 -14.05
CA ASP A 202 -1.36 5.50 -15.15
C ASP A 202 -2.53 4.52 -14.95
N ALA A 203 -3.60 4.71 -15.73
CA ALA A 203 -4.84 3.95 -15.58
C ALA A 203 -4.72 2.44 -15.92
N THR A 204 -3.52 1.91 -16.23
CA THR A 204 -3.36 0.52 -16.71
C THR A 204 -3.33 -0.50 -15.57
N SER A 205 -2.89 -0.13 -14.38
CA SER A 205 -2.71 -1.09 -13.27
C SER A 205 -4.01 -1.64 -12.71
N ALA A 206 -5.03 -0.81 -12.50
CA ALA A 206 -6.30 -1.25 -11.92
C ALA A 206 -7.04 -2.29 -12.79
N PRO A 207 -7.22 -2.09 -14.12
CA PRO A 207 -7.81 -3.11 -14.98
C PRO A 207 -7.03 -4.43 -15.00
N VAL A 208 -5.69 -4.36 -14.99
CA VAL A 208 -4.83 -5.56 -14.96
C VAL A 208 -5.06 -6.35 -13.67
N ILE A 209 -5.14 -5.68 -12.52
CA ILE A 209 -5.41 -6.34 -11.24
C ILE A 209 -6.81 -6.96 -11.25
N LEU A 210 -7.84 -6.17 -11.54
CA LEU A 210 -9.24 -6.60 -11.46
C LEU A 210 -9.57 -7.75 -12.43
N SER A 211 -8.96 -7.77 -13.62
CA SER A 211 -9.14 -8.85 -14.58
C SER A 211 -8.27 -10.08 -14.30
N GLY A 212 -7.19 -9.92 -13.53
CA GLY A 212 -6.22 -10.97 -13.26
C GLY A 212 -6.48 -11.78 -12.00
N VAL A 213 -7.15 -11.21 -11.00
CA VAL A 213 -7.45 -11.92 -9.73
C VAL A 213 -8.59 -12.92 -9.92
N SER A 214 -8.59 -14.00 -9.13
CA SER A 214 -9.67 -15.00 -9.08
C SER A 214 -10.67 -14.71 -7.94
N SER A 215 -10.65 -13.51 -7.39
CA SER A 215 -11.57 -13.09 -6.35
C SER A 215 -13.01 -12.99 -6.89
N PRO A 216 -14.01 -13.66 -6.28
CA PRO A 216 -15.42 -13.46 -6.63
C PRO A 216 -16.01 -12.16 -6.03
N ASP A 217 -15.25 -11.46 -5.19
CA ASP A 217 -15.66 -10.26 -4.45
C ASP A 217 -14.57 -9.18 -4.66
N ALA A 218 -14.40 -8.72 -5.89
CA ALA A 218 -13.49 -7.64 -6.26
C ALA A 218 -14.29 -6.43 -6.74
N ALA A 219 -14.03 -5.25 -6.12
CA ALA A 219 -14.74 -4.01 -6.42
C ALA A 219 -13.77 -2.86 -6.66
N GLU A 220 -14.11 -1.96 -7.58
CA GLU A 220 -13.43 -0.68 -7.82
C GLU A 220 -14.28 0.49 -7.33
N VAL A 221 -13.62 1.46 -6.68
CA VAL A 221 -14.16 2.77 -6.34
C VAL A 221 -13.31 3.83 -7.01
N VAL A 222 -13.91 4.71 -7.83
CA VAL A 222 -13.22 5.78 -8.52
C VAL A 222 -13.28 7.07 -7.69
N LEU A 223 -12.12 7.51 -7.21
CA LEU A 223 -11.94 8.77 -6.49
C LEU A 223 -11.87 9.94 -7.48
N ARG A 224 -12.68 10.97 -7.29
CA ARG A 224 -12.85 12.03 -8.29
C ARG A 224 -12.16 13.34 -7.95
N ARG A 225 -11.74 13.51 -6.69
CA ARG A 225 -11.19 14.76 -6.17
C ARG A 225 -9.73 14.67 -5.77
N SER A 226 -9.21 13.44 -5.67
CA SER A 226 -7.87 13.16 -5.18
C SER A 226 -6.93 12.79 -6.32
N TYR A 227 -5.65 13.13 -6.13
CA TYR A 227 -4.53 12.67 -6.95
C TYR A 227 -3.94 11.36 -6.41
N HIS A 228 -2.65 11.08 -6.68
CA HIS A 228 -2.03 9.80 -6.38
C HIS A 228 -2.07 9.43 -4.90
N VAL A 229 -1.68 10.35 -4.01
CA VAL A 229 -1.63 10.10 -2.56
C VAL A 229 -3.00 10.37 -1.93
N ALA A 230 -4.01 9.66 -2.40
CA ALA A 230 -5.41 9.89 -2.05
C ALA A 230 -5.71 9.73 -0.54
N THR A 231 -4.82 9.08 0.21
CA THR A 231 -4.90 8.91 1.66
C THR A 231 -4.61 10.18 2.47
N LEU A 232 -4.04 11.21 1.83
CA LEU A 232 -3.82 12.56 2.39
C LEU A 232 -4.63 13.63 1.65
N ASP A 233 -5.57 13.22 0.79
CA ASP A 233 -6.24 14.11 -0.13
C ASP A 233 -7.76 14.19 0.14
N TYR A 234 -8.51 14.90 -0.69
CA TYR A 234 -9.94 15.19 -0.53
C TYR A 234 -10.83 13.96 -0.33
N ASP A 235 -10.48 12.81 -0.93
CA ASP A 235 -11.26 11.58 -0.83
C ASP A 235 -10.76 10.64 0.30
N ALA A 236 -9.79 11.07 1.14
CA ALA A 236 -9.29 10.28 2.27
C ALA A 236 -10.41 9.81 3.22
N PRO A 237 -11.42 10.64 3.58
CA PRO A 237 -12.53 10.19 4.41
C PRO A 237 -13.35 9.04 3.79
N GLU A 238 -13.50 9.00 2.45
CA GLU A 238 -14.17 7.91 1.74
C GLU A 238 -13.35 6.63 1.80
N ILE A 239 -12.03 6.72 1.59
CA ILE A 239 -11.11 5.58 1.75
C ILE A 239 -11.20 5.02 3.16
N PHE A 240 -11.14 5.87 4.18
CA PHE A 240 -11.12 5.45 5.58
C PHE A 240 -12.42 4.76 5.99
N SER A 241 -13.57 5.38 5.69
CA SER A 241 -14.88 4.82 6.02
C SER A 241 -15.19 3.55 5.22
N GLY A 242 -14.88 3.54 3.92
CA GLY A 242 -15.09 2.38 3.06
C GLY A 242 -14.18 1.21 3.44
N SER A 243 -12.92 1.50 3.85
CA SER A 243 -12.01 0.47 4.37
C SER A 243 -12.53 -0.16 5.66
N THR A 244 -13.05 0.66 6.58
CA THR A 244 -13.66 0.17 7.82
C THR A 244 -14.83 -0.76 7.51
N ALA A 245 -15.77 -0.34 6.67
CA ALA A 245 -16.91 -1.16 6.27
C ALA A 245 -16.49 -2.47 5.57
N PHE A 246 -15.43 -2.41 4.73
CA PHE A 246 -14.86 -3.58 4.09
C PHE A 246 -14.26 -4.55 5.12
N VAL A 247 -13.43 -4.06 6.05
CA VAL A 247 -12.83 -4.88 7.12
C VAL A 247 -13.92 -5.56 7.93
N GLU A 248 -14.93 -4.83 8.42
CA GLU A 248 -16.07 -5.40 9.15
C GLU A 248 -16.76 -6.51 8.35
N ARG A 249 -17.04 -6.27 7.08
CA ARG A 249 -17.74 -7.22 6.21
C ARG A 249 -16.97 -8.53 6.02
N VAL A 250 -15.66 -8.46 5.76
CA VAL A 250 -14.85 -9.66 5.44
C VAL A 250 -14.47 -10.46 6.69
N THR A 251 -14.42 -9.81 7.85
CA THR A 251 -14.09 -10.46 9.12
C THR A 251 -15.31 -11.03 9.84
N THR A 252 -16.50 -10.43 9.68
CA THR A 252 -17.74 -10.91 10.30
C THR A 252 -18.31 -12.19 9.65
N LYS A 253 -18.13 -12.36 8.33
CA LYS A 253 -18.68 -13.52 7.59
C LYS A 253 -18.15 -14.88 8.09
N ARG A 254 -16.92 -14.93 8.60
CA ARG A 254 -16.27 -16.17 9.04
C ARG A 254 -16.75 -16.66 10.41
N ASN A 255 -17.23 -15.77 11.27
CA ASN A 255 -17.78 -16.13 12.59
C ASN A 255 -19.15 -16.84 12.53
N ARG A 256 -19.83 -16.82 11.39
CA ARG A 256 -21.16 -17.46 11.22
C ARG A 256 -21.10 -18.89 10.69
N GLY A 257 -19.91 -19.42 10.37
CA GLY A 257 -19.74 -20.72 9.70
C GLY A 257 -19.15 -21.85 10.53
N LEU A 258 -18.88 -21.67 11.83
CA LEU A 258 -18.44 -22.76 12.72
C LEU A 258 -19.60 -23.12 13.67
N PRO A 259 -20.20 -24.33 13.56
CA PRO A 259 -21.02 -24.86 14.62
C PRO A 259 -20.11 -25.13 15.84
N ARG A 260 -20.61 -24.78 17.02
CA ARG A 260 -19.97 -25.06 18.33
C ARG A 260 -19.90 -26.55 18.58
#